data_d29ff9bd273a975a7bbfcb75f2b56fbe
#
_entry.id   d29ff9bd273a975a7bbfcb75f2b56fbe
#
_cell.length_a   1.000
_cell.length_b   1.000
_cell.length_c   1.000
_cell.angle_alpha   90.00
_cell.angle_beta   90.00
_cell.angle_gamma   90.00
#
_symmetry.space_group_name_H-M   'P 1'
#
loop_
_entity.id
_entity.type
_entity.pdbx_description
1 polymer ?
#
loop_
_entity_poly.entity_id
_entity_poly.type
_entity_poly.pdbx_seq_one_letter_code
_entity_poly.pdbx_strand_id
1 'polypeptide(L)'
;MKLRTQISLFLFLFGLLPLFAALIINIPLIFDRIESLYHKAHLQNLRAGFGDLDQHIARRHEMARLLAKFPEPGVLLDAGNAQTAEGLLDARSGYIAWINQVLVDQLDIVRIVFLDGAGEVRFWLDRNNATRLLEPGAGSVGQLNRAFVQAGLKLQPGGVLTGPIVFDHETVDVDPNKFMQLGLISPFIPRPGTGEEDAGSSAGGVIVYMDVGGLAGAYRGVYWAHADGRYLGSENDGTAATTAFEDFPGLQELFGKGELDLWDYQGQRVLWVPMFATELSGPLWAGRSVDASPIDKLRRAIEIRVATIVVGLLLVVYIVARFIALRTERFGNELTDGISRVMEHDEAVKFSWARPEEL
;
A
#
# COMPACT_ATOMS: atom_id res chain seq x y z
N MET A 1 43.03 -40.99 -26.59
CA MET A 1 42.61 -39.57 -26.72
C MET A 1 43.86 -38.75 -27.04
N LYS A 2 43.83 -37.87 -28.04
CA LYS A 2 45.00 -37.03 -28.38
C LYS A 2 45.26 -36.05 -27.21
N LEU A 3 46.51 -35.83 -26.83
CA LEU A 3 46.96 -34.97 -25.73
C LEU A 3 46.24 -33.61 -25.74
N ARG A 4 45.99 -33.08 -26.93
CA ARG A 4 45.22 -31.87 -27.23
C ARG A 4 43.82 -31.88 -26.60
N THR A 5 43.09 -33.00 -26.71
CA THR A 5 41.73 -33.14 -26.18
C THR A 5 41.75 -33.20 -24.64
N GLN A 6 42.78 -33.80 -24.07
CA GLN A 6 42.93 -33.88 -22.61
C GLN A 6 43.23 -32.50 -22.00
N ILE A 7 44.14 -31.72 -22.60
CA ILE A 7 44.48 -30.37 -22.11
C ILE A 7 43.26 -29.40 -22.22
N SER A 8 42.55 -29.48 -23.37
CA SER A 8 41.32 -28.64 -23.52
C SER A 8 40.24 -29.04 -22.53
N LEU A 9 40.06 -30.33 -22.27
CA LEU A 9 39.10 -30.84 -21.29
C LEU A 9 39.46 -30.43 -19.86
N PHE A 10 40.74 -30.43 -19.52
CA PHE A 10 41.23 -30.06 -18.20
C PHE A 10 41.06 -28.58 -17.93
N LEU A 11 41.37 -27.72 -18.92
CA LEU A 11 41.13 -26.27 -18.86
C LEU A 11 39.65 -25.94 -18.77
N PHE A 12 38.82 -26.64 -19.52
CA PHE A 12 37.37 -26.50 -19.43
C PHE A 12 36.83 -26.89 -18.05
N LEU A 13 37.26 -28.08 -17.56
CA LEU A 13 36.75 -28.61 -16.30
C LEU A 13 37.18 -27.76 -15.08
N PHE A 14 38.43 -27.37 -15.00
CA PHE A 14 38.97 -26.64 -13.85
C PHE A 14 38.81 -25.11 -13.93
N GLY A 15 38.72 -24.54 -15.13
CA GLY A 15 38.57 -23.10 -15.32
C GLY A 15 37.12 -22.62 -15.39
N LEU A 16 36.31 -23.36 -16.16
CA LEU A 16 34.92 -22.93 -16.42
C LEU A 16 33.88 -23.53 -15.47
N LEU A 17 34.04 -24.76 -15.03
CA LEU A 17 33.06 -25.43 -14.21
C LEU A 17 32.81 -24.74 -12.87
N PRO A 18 33.81 -24.27 -12.10
CA PRO A 18 33.60 -23.52 -10.88
C PRO A 18 32.88 -22.18 -11.14
N LEU A 19 33.21 -21.53 -12.25
CA LEU A 19 32.58 -20.28 -12.62
C LEU A 19 31.12 -20.46 -13.01
N PHE A 20 30.80 -21.52 -13.78
CA PHE A 20 29.42 -21.90 -14.10
C PHE A 20 28.62 -22.25 -12.86
N ALA A 21 29.22 -23.03 -11.94
CA ALA A 21 28.58 -23.37 -10.67
C ALA A 21 28.28 -22.11 -9.84
N ALA A 22 29.25 -21.19 -9.75
CA ALA A 22 29.06 -19.91 -9.06
C ALA A 22 27.97 -19.06 -9.70
N LEU A 23 27.88 -18.98 -11.03
CA LEU A 23 26.84 -18.25 -11.74
C LEU A 23 25.45 -18.87 -11.52
N ILE A 24 25.32 -20.20 -11.65
CA ILE A 24 24.03 -20.90 -11.47
C ILE A 24 23.49 -20.72 -10.05
N ILE A 25 24.37 -20.71 -9.04
CA ILE A 25 23.95 -20.55 -7.64
C ILE A 25 23.63 -19.09 -7.31
N ASN A 26 24.44 -18.13 -7.77
CA ASN A 26 24.32 -16.75 -7.35
C ASN A 26 23.26 -15.95 -8.15
N ILE A 27 23.03 -16.28 -9.41
CA ILE A 27 22.05 -15.53 -10.24
C ILE A 27 20.63 -15.58 -9.64
N PRO A 28 20.04 -16.73 -9.29
CA PRO A 28 18.72 -16.79 -8.66
C PRO A 28 18.70 -15.98 -7.37
N LEU A 29 19.72 -16.09 -6.54
CA LEU A 29 19.82 -15.41 -5.24
C LEU A 29 19.91 -13.88 -5.38
N ILE A 30 20.54 -13.39 -6.44
CA ILE A 30 20.58 -11.96 -6.79
C ILE A 30 19.21 -11.50 -7.28
N PHE A 31 18.52 -12.29 -8.10
CA PHE A 31 17.19 -11.94 -8.58
C PHE A 31 16.18 -11.89 -7.43
N ASP A 32 16.16 -12.86 -6.53
CA ASP A 32 15.28 -12.87 -5.36
C ASP A 32 15.50 -11.64 -4.47
N ARG A 33 16.77 -11.23 -4.28
CA ARG A 33 17.09 -10.01 -3.53
C ARG A 33 16.64 -8.74 -4.25
N ILE A 34 16.86 -8.62 -5.55
CA ILE A 34 16.42 -7.46 -6.34
C ILE A 34 14.90 -7.38 -6.33
N GLU A 35 14.22 -8.50 -6.52
CA GLU A 35 12.76 -8.56 -6.47
C GLU A 35 12.24 -8.14 -5.09
N SER A 36 12.81 -8.65 -4.01
CA SER A 36 12.46 -8.27 -2.64
C SER A 36 12.70 -6.77 -2.36
N LEU A 37 13.82 -6.20 -2.81
CA LEU A 37 14.10 -4.78 -2.66
C LEU A 37 13.16 -3.91 -3.47
N TYR A 38 12.86 -4.32 -4.70
CA TYR A 38 11.92 -3.60 -5.56
C TYR A 38 10.51 -3.65 -4.98
N HIS A 39 10.07 -4.81 -4.49
CA HIS A 39 8.79 -4.93 -3.79
C HIS A 39 8.73 -3.99 -2.59
N LYS A 40 9.74 -3.98 -1.73
CA LYS A 40 9.77 -3.07 -0.57
C LYS A 40 9.74 -1.60 -0.98
N ALA A 41 10.53 -1.19 -1.96
CA ALA A 41 10.56 0.18 -2.45
C ALA A 41 9.22 0.57 -3.08
N HIS A 42 8.60 -0.33 -3.85
CA HIS A 42 7.32 -0.10 -4.49
C HIS A 42 6.18 -0.05 -3.48
N LEU A 43 6.20 -0.93 -2.47
CA LEU A 43 5.29 -0.91 -1.33
C LEU A 43 5.39 0.42 -0.55
N GLN A 44 6.59 0.90 -0.29
CA GLN A 44 6.80 2.19 0.37
C GLN A 44 6.28 3.36 -0.47
N ASN A 45 6.51 3.37 -1.77
CA ASN A 45 6.00 4.41 -2.67
C ASN A 45 4.47 4.38 -2.78
N LEU A 46 3.87 3.20 -2.80
CA LEU A 46 2.41 3.05 -2.83
C LEU A 46 1.79 3.49 -1.50
N ARG A 47 2.40 3.12 -0.38
CA ARG A 47 1.97 3.60 0.94
C ARG A 47 2.13 5.12 1.07
N ALA A 48 3.20 5.69 0.54
CA ALA A 48 3.38 7.13 0.48
C ALA A 48 2.28 7.83 -0.33
N GLY A 49 1.79 7.19 -1.41
CA GLY A 49 0.66 7.69 -2.18
C GLY A 49 -0.67 7.74 -1.40
N PHE A 50 -0.81 6.95 -0.32
CA PHE A 50 -1.93 7.03 0.62
C PHE A 50 -1.64 7.89 1.85
N GLY A 51 -0.41 8.40 2.00
CA GLY A 51 -0.03 9.25 3.13
C GLY A 51 -0.84 10.55 3.21
N ASP A 52 -1.25 11.09 2.08
CA ASP A 52 -2.13 12.26 2.02
C ASP A 52 -3.52 11.96 2.60
N LEU A 53 -4.02 10.74 2.37
CA LEU A 53 -5.31 10.29 2.91
C LEU A 53 -5.23 10.10 4.43
N ASP A 54 -4.17 9.46 4.94
CA ASP A 54 -3.94 9.31 6.38
C ASP A 54 -3.83 10.68 7.06
N GLN A 55 -3.12 11.64 6.44
CA GLN A 55 -3.02 13.00 6.94
C GLN A 55 -4.36 13.72 6.90
N HIS A 56 -5.16 13.50 5.86
CA HIS A 56 -6.50 14.07 5.76
C HIS A 56 -7.39 13.62 6.91
N ILE A 57 -7.39 12.31 7.20
CA ILE A 57 -8.16 11.74 8.31
C ILE A 57 -7.68 12.25 9.66
N ALA A 58 -6.34 12.30 9.86
CA ALA A 58 -5.79 12.88 11.09
C ALA A 58 -6.27 14.30 11.34
N ARG A 59 -6.36 15.13 10.31
CA ARG A 59 -6.94 16.48 10.40
C ARG A 59 -8.42 16.44 10.78
N ARG A 60 -9.18 15.45 10.30
CA ARG A 60 -10.60 15.29 10.68
C ARG A 60 -10.78 14.84 12.12
N HIS A 61 -9.88 14.02 12.64
CA HIS A 61 -9.84 13.69 14.06
C HIS A 61 -9.65 14.94 14.93
N GLU A 62 -8.69 15.81 14.59
CA GLU A 62 -8.48 17.05 15.31
C GLU A 62 -9.71 17.98 15.22
N MET A 63 -10.37 18.01 14.07
CA MET A 63 -11.59 18.76 13.91
C MET A 63 -12.73 18.22 14.77
N ALA A 64 -12.94 16.91 14.81
CA ALA A 64 -13.93 16.31 15.70
C ALA A 64 -13.66 16.64 17.18
N ARG A 65 -12.39 16.66 17.60
CA ARG A 65 -11.98 17.10 18.94
C ARG A 65 -12.29 18.57 19.20
N LEU A 66 -12.06 19.44 18.21
CA LEU A 66 -12.37 20.86 18.32
C LEU A 66 -13.87 21.10 18.44
N LEU A 67 -14.67 20.43 17.62
CA LEU A 67 -16.13 20.54 17.65
C LEU A 67 -16.74 19.98 18.93
N ALA A 68 -16.06 19.03 19.59
CA ALA A 68 -16.45 18.53 20.91
C ALA A 68 -16.09 19.51 22.06
N LYS A 69 -15.32 20.56 21.78
CA LYS A 69 -14.89 21.55 22.79
C LYS A 69 -15.46 22.95 22.54
N PHE A 70 -15.58 23.37 21.28
CA PHE A 70 -15.89 24.73 20.88
C PHE A 70 -16.92 24.82 19.75
N PRO A 71 -17.81 25.82 19.79
CA PRO A 71 -18.29 26.48 21.00
C PRO A 71 -18.98 25.42 21.84
N GLU A 72 -19.09 25.62 23.15
CA GLU A 72 -19.57 24.66 24.13
C GLU A 72 -20.80 23.86 23.65
N PRO A 73 -20.67 22.56 23.22
CA PRO A 73 -21.76 21.85 22.57
C PRO A 73 -22.96 21.59 23.49
N GLY A 74 -22.73 21.53 24.78
CA GLY A 74 -23.78 21.33 25.80
C GLY A 74 -24.89 22.38 25.71
N VAL A 75 -24.57 23.63 25.30
CA VAL A 75 -25.57 24.71 25.13
C VAL A 75 -26.53 24.40 23.99
N LEU A 76 -26.15 23.59 23.02
CA LEU A 76 -26.98 23.22 21.88
C LEU A 76 -27.98 22.12 22.20
N LEU A 77 -27.77 21.38 23.28
CA LEU A 77 -28.56 20.21 23.64
C LEU A 77 -29.67 20.50 24.64
N ASP A 78 -29.44 21.47 25.56
CA ASP A 78 -30.26 21.59 26.76
C ASP A 78 -31.13 22.85 26.72
N ALA A 79 -32.45 22.62 26.68
CA ALA A 79 -33.45 23.64 27.00
C ALA A 79 -33.81 23.63 28.50
N GLY A 80 -33.20 22.70 29.29
CA GLY A 80 -33.63 22.36 30.64
C GLY A 80 -33.07 23.28 31.74
N ASN A 81 -31.92 23.91 31.56
CA ASN A 81 -31.26 24.72 32.57
C ASN A 81 -31.26 26.22 32.20
N ALA A 82 -32.36 26.89 32.44
CA ALA A 82 -32.52 28.35 32.38
C ALA A 82 -32.52 28.98 30.97
N GLN A 83 -32.55 28.24 29.90
CA GLN A 83 -32.80 28.78 28.57
C GLN A 83 -34.26 28.56 28.16
N THR A 84 -34.91 29.63 27.77
CA THR A 84 -36.21 29.57 27.06
C THR A 84 -36.00 28.86 25.72
N ALA A 85 -37.03 28.24 25.16
CA ALA A 85 -36.98 27.68 23.82
C ALA A 85 -36.40 28.64 22.77
N GLU A 86 -36.58 29.92 22.95
CA GLU A 86 -36.07 31.03 22.13
C GLU A 86 -34.53 31.13 22.27
N GLY A 87 -34.00 31.02 23.48
CA GLY A 87 -32.56 31.07 23.73
C GLY A 87 -31.82 29.87 23.12
N LEU A 88 -32.44 28.67 23.09
CA LEU A 88 -31.87 27.50 22.42
C LEU A 88 -31.83 27.68 20.89
N LEU A 89 -32.89 28.26 20.30
CA LEU A 89 -32.91 28.58 18.87
C LEU A 89 -31.86 29.61 18.49
N ASP A 90 -31.64 30.60 19.31
CA ASP A 90 -30.63 31.63 19.10
C ASP A 90 -29.21 31.03 19.22
N ALA A 91 -28.95 30.19 20.23
CA ALA A 91 -27.69 29.47 20.37
C ALA A 91 -27.39 28.58 19.16
N ARG A 92 -28.39 27.84 18.67
CA ARG A 92 -28.25 27.01 17.47
C ARG A 92 -27.99 27.82 16.21
N SER A 93 -28.68 28.94 16.03
CA SER A 93 -28.48 29.83 14.88
C SER A 93 -27.08 30.45 14.89
N GLY A 94 -26.61 30.90 16.05
CA GLY A 94 -25.24 31.38 16.24
C GLY A 94 -24.19 30.31 15.94
N TYR A 95 -24.43 29.06 16.40
CA TYR A 95 -23.56 27.95 16.09
C TYR A 95 -23.50 27.65 14.58
N ILE A 96 -24.64 27.62 13.89
CA ILE A 96 -24.72 27.39 12.44
C ILE A 96 -23.91 28.45 11.68
N ALA A 97 -24.03 29.70 12.05
CA ALA A 97 -23.29 30.79 11.44
C ALA A 97 -21.77 30.60 11.64
N TRP A 98 -21.37 30.29 12.87
CA TRP A 98 -19.96 30.03 13.20
C TRP A 98 -19.40 28.82 12.48
N ILE A 99 -20.09 27.66 12.50
CA ILE A 99 -19.60 26.45 11.89
C ILE A 99 -19.43 26.55 10.38
N ASN A 100 -20.31 27.30 9.73
CA ASN A 100 -20.21 27.56 8.29
C ASN A 100 -19.01 28.44 7.93
N GLN A 101 -18.57 29.33 8.82
CA GLN A 101 -17.32 30.07 8.64
C GLN A 101 -16.10 29.17 8.82
N VAL A 102 -16.11 28.29 9.84
CA VAL A 102 -14.98 27.40 10.15
C VAL A 102 -14.83 26.32 9.10
N LEU A 103 -15.94 25.80 8.56
CA LEU A 103 -15.95 24.66 7.64
C LEU A 103 -16.24 25.06 6.19
N VAL A 104 -16.05 26.31 5.81
CA VAL A 104 -16.34 26.80 4.45
C VAL A 104 -15.61 26.02 3.37
N ASP A 105 -14.34 25.69 3.60
CA ASP A 105 -13.47 24.94 2.66
C ASP A 105 -13.46 23.43 2.90
N GLN A 106 -14.22 22.95 3.88
CA GLN A 106 -14.22 21.54 4.30
C GLN A 106 -15.46 20.82 3.73
N LEU A 107 -15.54 20.74 2.41
CA LEU A 107 -16.71 20.22 1.70
C LEU A 107 -16.95 18.72 1.90
N ASP A 108 -15.94 18.00 2.31
CA ASP A 108 -16.01 16.57 2.64
C ASP A 108 -16.75 16.28 3.96
N ILE A 109 -16.97 17.28 4.81
CA ILE A 109 -17.82 17.13 5.99
C ILE A 109 -19.27 17.28 5.54
N VAL A 110 -20.00 16.17 5.55
CA VAL A 110 -21.37 16.10 5.03
C VAL A 110 -22.44 16.23 6.11
N ARG A 111 -22.13 15.80 7.36
CA ARG A 111 -23.09 15.83 8.47
C ARG A 111 -22.38 16.01 9.80
N ILE A 112 -22.99 16.75 10.72
CA ILE A 112 -22.56 16.86 12.11
C ILE A 112 -23.75 16.55 13.00
N VAL A 113 -23.62 15.59 13.91
CA VAL A 113 -24.69 15.14 14.80
C VAL A 113 -24.29 15.38 16.25
N PHE A 114 -25.16 15.96 17.03
CA PHE A 114 -25.01 16.18 18.46
C PHE A 114 -25.89 15.20 19.24
N LEU A 115 -25.24 14.44 20.13
CA LEU A 115 -25.86 13.43 20.97
C LEU A 115 -25.87 13.88 22.42
N ASP A 116 -26.90 13.50 23.15
CA ASP A 116 -26.87 13.60 24.60
C ASP A 116 -26.08 12.47 25.27
N GLY A 117 -25.99 12.47 26.61
CA GLY A 117 -25.30 11.44 27.38
C GLY A 117 -25.91 10.03 27.26
N ALA A 118 -27.17 9.91 26.84
CA ALA A 118 -27.82 8.65 26.52
C ALA A 118 -27.52 8.15 25.10
N GLY A 119 -26.90 9.00 24.27
CA GLY A 119 -26.62 8.70 22.86
C GLY A 119 -27.79 8.99 21.93
N GLU A 120 -28.80 9.72 22.38
CA GLU A 120 -29.93 10.13 21.58
C GLU A 120 -29.60 11.40 20.79
N VAL A 121 -30.05 11.48 19.54
CA VAL A 121 -29.83 12.65 18.68
C VAL A 121 -30.70 13.82 19.14
N ARG A 122 -30.06 14.94 19.44
CA ARG A 122 -30.74 16.17 19.86
C ARG A 122 -30.73 17.24 18.79
N PHE A 123 -29.67 17.28 17.99
CA PHE A 123 -29.49 18.30 16.96
C PHE A 123 -28.54 17.80 15.92
N TRP A 124 -28.78 18.10 14.64
CA TRP A 124 -27.82 17.78 13.59
C TRP A 124 -27.87 18.80 12.46
N LEU A 125 -26.78 18.85 11.72
CA LEU A 125 -26.60 19.67 10.54
C LEU A 125 -26.25 18.78 9.36
N ASP A 126 -26.88 19.00 8.22
CA ASP A 126 -26.58 18.40 6.94
C ASP A 126 -26.01 19.42 5.97
N ARG A 127 -25.02 19.05 5.18
CA ARG A 127 -24.50 19.91 4.14
C ARG A 127 -25.47 19.92 2.96
N ASN A 128 -25.94 21.10 2.63
CA ASN A 128 -26.79 21.34 1.46
C ASN A 128 -25.91 21.42 0.21
N ASN A 129 -26.22 20.61 -0.82
CA ASN A 129 -25.43 20.53 -2.04
C ASN A 129 -25.50 21.80 -2.90
N ALA A 130 -26.63 22.52 -2.85
CA ALA A 130 -26.82 23.72 -3.64
C ALA A 130 -26.11 24.93 -3.01
N THR A 131 -26.27 25.11 -1.70
CA THR A 131 -25.69 26.25 -0.96
C THR A 131 -24.27 25.96 -0.49
N ARG A 132 -23.88 24.67 -0.39
CA ARG A 132 -22.64 24.19 0.25
C ARG A 132 -22.52 24.51 1.73
N LEU A 133 -23.59 24.98 2.35
CA LEU A 133 -23.65 25.32 3.77
C LEU A 133 -24.17 24.14 4.58
N LEU A 134 -23.77 24.06 5.85
CA LEU A 134 -24.37 23.21 6.85
C LEU A 134 -25.65 23.82 7.34
N GLU A 135 -26.76 23.16 7.14
CA GLU A 135 -28.11 23.60 7.48
C GLU A 135 -28.73 22.63 8.48
N PRO A 136 -29.69 23.04 9.32
CA PRO A 136 -30.42 22.10 10.17
C PRO A 136 -31.00 20.97 9.35
N GLY A 137 -30.70 19.74 9.75
CA GLY A 137 -31.18 18.56 9.03
C GLY A 137 -32.73 18.46 9.12
N ALA A 138 -33.33 18.04 8.02
CA ALA A 138 -34.75 17.77 7.93
C ALA A 138 -35.02 16.25 8.01
N GLY A 139 -36.03 15.81 8.75
CA GLY A 139 -36.41 14.41 8.86
C GLY A 139 -35.68 13.65 9.99
N SER A 140 -35.26 12.43 9.72
CA SER A 140 -34.52 11.57 10.67
C SER A 140 -33.06 11.44 10.29
N VAL A 141 -32.17 11.29 11.26
CA VAL A 141 -30.72 11.07 11.04
C VAL A 141 -30.41 9.68 10.49
N GLY A 142 -31.43 8.82 10.33
CA GLY A 142 -31.23 7.39 10.02
C GLY A 142 -30.87 6.59 11.27
N GLN A 143 -30.61 5.31 11.09
CA GLN A 143 -30.22 4.44 12.21
C GLN A 143 -28.74 4.62 12.54
N LEU A 144 -28.47 5.27 13.67
CA LEU A 144 -27.12 5.31 14.20
C LEU A 144 -26.68 3.92 14.70
N ASN A 145 -25.43 3.57 14.45
CA ASN A 145 -24.84 2.36 15.03
C ASN A 145 -24.67 2.54 16.55
N ARG A 146 -25.56 1.88 17.32
CA ARG A 146 -25.57 2.00 18.78
C ARG A 146 -24.25 1.58 19.42
N ALA A 147 -23.60 0.54 18.91
CA ALA A 147 -22.31 0.09 19.45
C ALA A 147 -21.23 1.16 19.25
N PHE A 148 -21.19 1.81 18.09
CA PHE A 148 -20.29 2.92 17.82
C PHE A 148 -20.55 4.13 18.71
N VAL A 149 -21.81 4.53 18.86
CA VAL A 149 -22.19 5.64 19.75
C VAL A 149 -21.78 5.37 21.18
N GLN A 150 -22.16 4.19 21.71
CA GLN A 150 -21.82 3.83 23.09
C GLN A 150 -20.32 3.71 23.35
N ALA A 151 -19.56 3.16 22.39
CA ALA A 151 -18.11 3.10 22.50
C ALA A 151 -17.48 4.49 22.48
N GLY A 152 -17.97 5.39 21.60
CA GLY A 152 -17.49 6.76 21.50
C GLY A 152 -17.76 7.60 22.76
N LEU A 153 -18.96 7.46 23.34
CA LEU A 153 -19.33 8.18 24.57
C LEU A 153 -18.54 7.73 25.81
N LYS A 154 -17.99 6.49 25.81
CA LYS A 154 -17.13 5.98 26.88
C LYS A 154 -15.68 6.41 26.78
N LEU A 155 -15.28 7.05 25.69
CA LEU A 155 -13.91 7.55 25.55
C LEU A 155 -13.62 8.65 26.56
N GLN A 156 -12.33 8.79 26.88
CA GLN A 156 -11.88 9.95 27.64
C GLN A 156 -12.08 11.24 26.83
N PRO A 157 -12.33 12.36 27.48
CA PRO A 157 -12.46 13.67 26.83
C PRO A 157 -11.27 13.96 25.90
N GLY A 158 -11.57 14.31 24.64
CA GLY A 158 -10.56 14.52 23.62
C GLY A 158 -10.14 13.24 22.87
N GLY A 159 -10.68 12.07 23.23
CA GLY A 159 -10.63 10.87 22.40
C GLY A 159 -11.50 11.02 21.16
N VAL A 160 -11.11 10.39 20.08
CA VAL A 160 -11.93 10.26 18.86
C VAL A 160 -11.95 8.82 18.44
N LEU A 161 -13.14 8.27 18.24
CA LEU A 161 -13.35 6.94 17.69
C LEU A 161 -13.79 7.07 16.24
N THR A 162 -13.14 6.32 15.37
CA THR A 162 -13.55 6.16 13.98
C THR A 162 -14.59 5.05 13.88
N GLY A 163 -15.73 5.34 13.30
CA GLY A 163 -16.81 4.39 13.11
C GLY A 163 -16.68 3.57 11.83
N PRO A 164 -17.62 2.64 11.63
CA PRO A 164 -17.73 1.93 10.36
C PRO A 164 -18.14 2.91 9.24
N ILE A 165 -17.78 2.56 8.02
CA ILE A 165 -18.29 3.25 6.84
C ILE A 165 -19.78 2.92 6.72
N VAL A 166 -20.59 3.95 6.64
CA VAL A 166 -22.05 3.85 6.46
C VAL A 166 -22.38 4.13 5.00
N PHE A 167 -23.18 3.25 4.41
CA PHE A 167 -23.75 3.44 3.08
C PHE A 167 -25.16 3.98 3.25
N ASP A 168 -25.41 5.12 2.68
CA ASP A 168 -26.71 5.74 2.66
C ASP A 168 -27.34 5.54 1.27
N HIS A 169 -28.02 4.42 1.09
CA HIS A 169 -28.66 4.05 -0.17
C HIS A 169 -29.79 4.97 -0.58
N GLU A 170 -30.42 5.67 0.39
CA GLU A 170 -31.53 6.60 0.09
C GLU A 170 -31.02 7.89 -0.55
N THR A 171 -29.77 8.23 -0.33
CA THR A 171 -29.16 9.46 -0.88
C THR A 171 -28.37 9.28 -2.17
N VAL A 172 -28.13 8.04 -2.60
CA VAL A 172 -27.35 7.71 -3.82
C VAL A 172 -27.86 8.43 -5.06
N ASP A 173 -29.16 8.42 -5.27
CA ASP A 173 -29.78 9.05 -6.44
C ASP A 173 -29.77 10.57 -6.39
N VAL A 174 -29.67 11.16 -5.18
CA VAL A 174 -29.70 12.61 -4.96
C VAL A 174 -28.30 13.20 -4.88
N ASP A 175 -27.38 12.49 -4.23
CA ASP A 175 -26.02 12.96 -4.02
C ASP A 175 -25.03 11.77 -3.90
N PRO A 176 -24.38 11.39 -5.00
CA PRO A 176 -23.40 10.31 -4.98
C PRO A 176 -22.21 10.56 -4.06
N ASN A 177 -21.95 11.80 -3.63
CA ASN A 177 -20.87 12.12 -2.69
C ASN A 177 -21.25 11.82 -1.24
N LYS A 178 -22.54 11.72 -0.90
CA LYS A 178 -23.01 11.40 0.45
C LYS A 178 -23.26 9.95 0.69
N PHE A 179 -23.15 9.15 -0.32
CA PHE A 179 -23.48 7.72 -0.27
C PHE A 179 -22.54 6.90 0.64
N MET A 180 -21.26 7.26 0.76
CA MET A 180 -20.29 6.64 1.65
C MET A 180 -19.80 7.62 2.70
N GLN A 181 -20.16 7.38 3.94
CA GLN A 181 -19.82 8.26 5.05
C GLN A 181 -19.00 7.52 6.11
N LEU A 182 -17.93 8.17 6.57
CA LEU A 182 -17.15 7.74 7.72
C LEU A 182 -17.50 8.63 8.90
N GLY A 183 -18.00 8.03 10.00
CA GLY A 183 -18.31 8.76 11.22
C GLY A 183 -17.13 8.84 12.16
N LEU A 184 -16.85 10.02 12.71
CA LEU A 184 -15.88 10.27 13.76
C LEU A 184 -16.63 10.79 14.99
N ILE A 185 -16.62 10.04 16.10
CA ILE A 185 -17.27 10.46 17.34
C ILE A 185 -16.26 10.95 18.37
N SER A 186 -16.55 12.09 19.00
CA SER A 186 -15.79 12.61 20.13
C SER A 186 -16.73 12.99 21.26
N PRO A 187 -16.49 12.51 22.49
CA PRO A 187 -17.30 12.89 23.65
C PRO A 187 -16.96 14.31 24.09
N PHE A 188 -17.96 15.04 24.61
CA PHE A 188 -17.73 16.30 25.29
C PHE A 188 -18.08 16.25 26.75
N ILE A 189 -17.45 17.12 27.55
CA ILE A 189 -17.53 17.14 29.00
C ILE A 189 -18.74 17.95 29.43
N PRO A 190 -19.41 17.56 30.56
CA PRO A 190 -20.40 18.41 31.19
C PRO A 190 -19.81 19.76 31.61
N ARG A 191 -20.61 20.78 31.61
CA ARG A 191 -20.23 22.10 32.12
C ARG A 191 -19.88 22.01 33.61
N PRO A 192 -18.70 22.50 34.06
CA PRO A 192 -18.43 22.56 35.48
C PRO A 192 -19.44 23.49 36.14
N GLY A 193 -20.27 22.95 37.03
CA GLY A 193 -21.29 23.71 37.77
C GLY A 193 -22.71 23.15 37.74
N THR A 194 -23.01 22.13 36.96
CA THR A 194 -24.32 21.46 36.91
C THR A 194 -24.46 20.30 37.88
N GLY A 195 -23.88 20.38 39.07
CA GLY A 195 -24.27 19.60 40.25
C GLY A 195 -24.14 18.06 40.23
N GLU A 196 -23.77 17.44 39.11
CA GLU A 196 -23.53 16.03 39.01
C GLU A 196 -22.02 15.74 39.08
N GLU A 197 -21.60 15.37 40.31
CA GLU A 197 -20.21 14.99 40.63
C GLU A 197 -19.77 13.64 40.05
N ASP A 198 -20.43 13.10 39.04
CA ASP A 198 -19.95 11.93 38.33
C ASP A 198 -18.87 12.31 37.29
N ALA A 199 -17.65 12.46 37.82
CA ALA A 199 -16.43 12.84 37.06
C ALA A 199 -16.02 11.84 35.95
N GLY A 200 -16.91 10.99 35.53
CA GLY A 200 -16.66 9.97 34.48
C GLY A 200 -17.72 9.86 33.37
N SER A 201 -18.84 10.60 33.52
CA SER A 201 -19.93 10.53 32.52
C SER A 201 -19.78 11.65 31.49
N SER A 202 -19.78 11.33 30.18
CA SER A 202 -19.84 12.35 29.14
C SER A 202 -21.22 13.01 29.10
N ALA A 203 -21.28 14.35 28.99
CA ALA A 203 -22.54 15.06 28.82
C ALA A 203 -23.21 14.75 27.46
N GLY A 204 -22.44 14.18 26.54
CA GLY A 204 -22.89 13.85 25.19
C GLY A 204 -21.71 13.65 24.26
N GLY A 205 -21.99 13.65 22.96
CA GLY A 205 -20.97 13.48 21.95
C GLY A 205 -21.29 14.19 20.65
N VAL A 206 -20.26 14.48 19.88
CA VAL A 206 -20.37 15.00 18.51
C VAL A 206 -19.90 13.93 17.55
N ILE A 207 -20.74 13.61 16.56
CA ILE A 207 -20.34 12.77 15.43
C ILE A 207 -20.16 13.68 14.20
N VAL A 208 -18.99 13.59 13.57
CA VAL A 208 -18.70 14.24 12.30
C VAL A 208 -18.67 13.16 11.23
N TYR A 209 -19.58 13.25 10.27
CA TYR A 209 -19.58 12.38 9.11
C TYR A 209 -18.84 13.06 7.95
N MET A 210 -17.87 12.35 7.41
CA MET A 210 -17.12 12.78 6.24
C MET A 210 -17.43 11.87 5.04
N ASP A 211 -17.46 12.49 3.85
CA ASP A 211 -17.57 11.78 2.59
C ASP A 211 -16.29 11.03 2.26
N VAL A 212 -16.39 9.70 2.17
CA VAL A 212 -15.29 8.82 1.75
C VAL A 212 -15.41 8.52 0.25
N GLY A 213 -16.61 8.59 -0.31
CA GLY A 213 -16.85 8.33 -1.73
C GLY A 213 -16.14 9.32 -2.63
N GLY A 214 -16.21 10.61 -2.31
CA GLY A 214 -15.47 11.64 -3.01
C GLY A 214 -13.96 11.51 -2.87
N LEU A 215 -13.47 11.12 -1.70
CA LEU A 215 -12.05 10.78 -1.49
C LEU A 215 -11.64 9.56 -2.32
N ALA A 216 -12.43 8.48 -2.30
CA ALA A 216 -12.18 7.30 -3.11
C ALA A 216 -12.16 7.64 -4.62
N GLY A 217 -13.09 8.45 -5.08
CA GLY A 217 -13.17 8.92 -6.47
C GLY A 217 -11.97 9.76 -6.91
N ALA A 218 -11.30 10.46 -5.99
CA ALA A 218 -10.08 11.24 -6.27
C ALA A 218 -8.87 10.34 -6.61
N TYR A 219 -8.84 9.10 -6.10
CA TYR A 219 -7.78 8.12 -6.36
C TYR A 219 -8.13 7.22 -7.55
N ARG A 220 -7.94 7.75 -8.77
CA ARG A 220 -8.20 6.97 -10.00
C ARG A 220 -7.30 5.74 -10.09
N GLY A 221 -7.89 4.62 -10.50
CA GLY A 221 -7.16 3.35 -10.68
C GLY A 221 -6.84 2.62 -9.37
N VAL A 222 -7.55 2.94 -8.30
CA VAL A 222 -7.54 2.21 -7.05
C VAL A 222 -8.84 1.42 -6.96
N TYR A 223 -8.73 0.13 -6.65
CA TYR A 223 -9.87 -0.70 -6.27
C TYR A 223 -10.18 -0.44 -4.80
N TRP A 224 -11.43 -0.22 -4.50
CA TRP A 224 -11.89 -0.08 -3.12
C TRP A 224 -12.84 -1.21 -2.80
N ALA A 225 -12.54 -1.99 -1.78
CA ALA A 225 -13.35 -3.12 -1.36
C ALA A 225 -13.54 -3.16 0.16
N HIS A 226 -14.70 -3.60 0.58
CA HIS A 226 -14.96 -3.94 1.98
C HIS A 226 -14.21 -5.21 2.40
N ALA A 227 -14.13 -5.44 3.70
CA ALA A 227 -13.57 -6.66 4.26
C ALA A 227 -14.31 -7.94 3.80
N ASP A 228 -15.57 -7.83 3.38
CA ASP A 228 -16.37 -8.90 2.80
C ASP A 228 -16.20 -9.06 1.27
N GLY A 229 -15.33 -8.28 0.66
CA GLY A 229 -15.02 -8.33 -0.77
C GLY A 229 -15.92 -7.49 -1.67
N ARG A 230 -16.97 -6.84 -1.15
CA ARG A 230 -17.82 -5.97 -1.98
C ARG A 230 -17.05 -4.71 -2.41
N TYR A 231 -17.13 -4.38 -3.70
CA TYR A 231 -16.55 -3.13 -4.19
C TYR A 231 -17.38 -1.92 -3.76
N LEU A 232 -16.70 -0.83 -3.50
CA LEU A 232 -17.32 0.46 -3.33
C LEU A 232 -17.77 0.99 -4.69
N GLY A 233 -19.03 1.40 -4.78
CA GLY A 233 -19.60 1.99 -6.01
C GLY A 233 -20.15 1.00 -7.02
N SER A 234 -20.06 -0.33 -6.80
CA SER A 234 -20.63 -1.31 -7.73
C SER A 234 -22.15 -1.46 -7.64
N GLU A 235 -22.76 -0.91 -6.60
CA GLU A 235 -24.21 -1.01 -6.39
C GLU A 235 -25.07 -0.19 -7.37
N ASN A 236 -24.44 0.75 -8.12
CA ASN A 236 -25.18 1.64 -9.02
C ASN A 236 -25.42 1.08 -10.44
N ASP A 237 -24.71 0.01 -10.86
CA ASP A 237 -24.78 -0.44 -12.26
C ASP A 237 -25.81 -1.51 -12.57
N GLY A 238 -26.59 -2.01 -11.58
CA GLY A 238 -27.60 -3.03 -11.81
C GLY A 238 -27.10 -4.35 -12.40
N THR A 239 -25.81 -4.47 -12.67
CA THR A 239 -25.11 -5.71 -12.99
C THR A 239 -24.84 -6.44 -11.69
N ALA A 240 -25.04 -7.75 -11.65
CA ALA A 240 -24.72 -8.58 -10.49
C ALA A 240 -23.34 -8.19 -9.99
N ALA A 241 -23.28 -7.56 -8.81
CA ALA A 241 -22.05 -6.99 -8.26
C ALA A 241 -21.03 -8.12 -8.10
N THR A 242 -20.05 -8.18 -8.99
CA THR A 242 -18.89 -9.06 -8.82
C THR A 242 -18.17 -8.64 -7.55
N THR A 243 -17.79 -9.60 -6.74
CA THR A 243 -16.99 -9.33 -5.54
C THR A 243 -15.52 -9.31 -5.90
N ALA A 244 -14.72 -8.56 -5.17
CA ALA A 244 -13.27 -8.59 -5.32
C ALA A 244 -12.70 -10.01 -5.12
N PHE A 245 -13.37 -10.87 -4.39
CA PHE A 245 -12.97 -12.27 -4.21
C PHE A 245 -13.19 -13.13 -5.45
N GLU A 246 -14.15 -12.77 -6.31
CA GLU A 246 -14.36 -13.40 -7.60
C GLU A 246 -13.34 -12.95 -8.63
N ASP A 247 -13.03 -11.63 -8.66
CA ASP A 247 -12.05 -11.06 -9.60
C ASP A 247 -10.60 -11.41 -9.23
N PHE A 248 -10.33 -11.57 -7.93
CA PHE A 248 -9.00 -11.84 -7.37
C PHE A 248 -9.00 -13.14 -6.55
N PRO A 249 -8.85 -14.32 -7.18
CA PRO A 249 -8.86 -15.60 -6.47
C PRO A 249 -7.80 -15.66 -5.37
N GLY A 250 -8.20 -16.10 -4.17
CA GLY A 250 -7.32 -16.14 -2.99
C GLY A 250 -7.21 -14.83 -2.20
N LEU A 251 -7.82 -13.75 -2.66
CA LEU A 251 -7.80 -12.46 -1.97
C LEU A 251 -8.43 -12.51 -0.57
N GLN A 252 -9.42 -13.39 -0.38
CA GLN A 252 -10.08 -13.57 0.92
C GLN A 252 -9.09 -13.99 2.03
N GLU A 253 -8.12 -14.85 1.72
CA GLU A 253 -7.09 -15.26 2.68
C GLU A 253 -6.17 -14.08 3.03
N LEU A 254 -5.85 -13.24 2.03
CA LEU A 254 -5.05 -12.04 2.22
C LEU A 254 -5.78 -11.03 3.13
N PHE A 255 -7.06 -10.79 2.89
CA PHE A 255 -7.87 -9.92 3.74
C PHE A 255 -8.00 -10.46 5.17
N GLY A 256 -8.05 -11.79 5.34
CA GLY A 256 -8.08 -12.44 6.65
C GLY A 256 -6.82 -12.20 7.50
N LYS A 257 -5.66 -11.93 6.89
CA LYS A 257 -4.42 -11.58 7.60
C LYS A 257 -4.44 -10.16 8.18
N GLY A 258 -5.25 -9.26 7.62
CA GLY A 258 -5.36 -7.87 8.08
C GLY A 258 -4.13 -7.00 7.83
N GLU A 259 -3.16 -7.49 7.08
CA GLU A 259 -1.91 -6.80 6.79
C GLU A 259 -1.83 -6.43 5.30
N LEU A 260 -1.03 -5.40 5.01
CA LEU A 260 -0.69 -5.01 3.65
C LEU A 260 0.05 -6.16 2.96
N ASP A 261 -0.46 -6.60 1.81
CA ASP A 261 0.16 -7.69 1.06
C ASP A 261 -0.03 -7.52 -0.46
N LEU A 262 0.82 -8.19 -1.23
CA LEU A 262 0.78 -8.20 -2.68
C LEU A 262 0.05 -9.46 -3.18
N TRP A 263 -1.08 -9.25 -3.84
CA TRP A 263 -1.73 -10.31 -4.59
C TRP A 263 -1.07 -10.48 -5.96
N ASP A 264 -0.66 -11.71 -6.29
CA ASP A 264 -0.03 -12.05 -7.59
C ASP A 264 -0.72 -13.31 -8.16
N TYR A 265 -1.35 -13.16 -9.30
CA TYR A 265 -2.00 -14.25 -10.00
C TYR A 265 -1.95 -14.04 -11.52
N GLN A 266 -1.49 -15.04 -12.27
CA GLN A 266 -1.40 -15.02 -13.73
C GLN A 266 -0.67 -13.81 -14.34
N GLY A 267 0.32 -13.24 -13.61
CA GLY A 267 1.07 -12.07 -14.03
C GLY A 267 0.39 -10.72 -13.77
N GLN A 268 -0.80 -10.74 -13.19
CA GLN A 268 -1.41 -9.54 -12.61
C GLN A 268 -0.97 -9.40 -11.16
N ARG A 269 -0.55 -8.20 -10.80
CA ARG A 269 -0.13 -7.87 -9.45
C ARG A 269 -0.92 -6.70 -8.93
N VAL A 270 -1.54 -6.88 -7.78
CA VAL A 270 -2.31 -5.84 -7.09
C VAL A 270 -1.84 -5.76 -5.65
N LEU A 271 -1.41 -4.57 -5.23
CA LEU A 271 -1.11 -4.30 -3.84
C LEU A 271 -2.39 -3.93 -3.12
N TRP A 272 -2.70 -4.65 -2.04
CA TRP A 272 -3.82 -4.38 -1.17
C TRP A 272 -3.35 -3.81 0.16
N VAL A 273 -3.95 -2.68 0.54
CA VAL A 273 -3.63 -1.95 1.77
C VAL A 273 -4.88 -1.81 2.61
N PRO A 274 -4.89 -2.29 3.86
CA PRO A 274 -6.00 -2.05 4.76
C PRO A 274 -6.00 -0.59 5.21
N MET A 275 -7.11 0.09 4.96
CA MET A 275 -7.34 1.48 5.32
C MET A 275 -8.49 1.56 6.33
N PHE A 276 -8.48 2.57 7.20
CA PHE A 276 -9.57 2.85 8.14
C PHE A 276 -9.99 1.66 9.01
N ALA A 277 -9.05 0.79 9.37
CA ALA A 277 -9.33 -0.29 10.31
C ALA A 277 -9.74 0.30 11.66
N THR A 278 -10.87 -0.16 12.21
CA THR A 278 -11.35 0.22 13.53
C THR A 278 -11.64 -1.01 14.35
N GLU A 279 -11.71 -0.86 15.67
CA GLU A 279 -12.09 -1.95 16.56
C GLU A 279 -13.52 -2.46 16.31
N LEU A 280 -14.37 -1.66 15.65
CA LEU A 280 -15.78 -1.93 15.43
C LEU A 280 -16.11 -2.36 14.01
N SER A 281 -15.23 -2.14 13.06
CA SER A 281 -15.41 -2.56 11.67
C SER A 281 -14.10 -3.01 11.06
N GLY A 282 -14.16 -3.99 10.19
CA GLY A 282 -13.03 -4.39 9.38
C GLY A 282 -12.50 -3.22 8.53
N PRO A 283 -11.28 -3.33 8.02
CA PRO A 283 -10.69 -2.32 7.18
C PRO A 283 -11.45 -2.18 5.85
N LEU A 284 -11.42 -0.98 5.31
CA LEU A 284 -11.62 -0.76 3.89
C LEU A 284 -10.32 -1.08 3.17
N TRP A 285 -10.39 -1.91 2.14
CA TRP A 285 -9.22 -2.30 1.38
C TRP A 285 -9.06 -1.45 0.14
N ALA A 286 -7.87 -0.87 -0.01
CA ALA A 286 -7.47 -0.14 -1.20
C ALA A 286 -6.50 -0.99 -2.03
N GLY A 287 -6.92 -1.39 -3.24
CA GLY A 287 -6.13 -2.19 -4.17
C GLY A 287 -5.57 -1.34 -5.30
N ARG A 288 -4.27 -1.43 -5.58
CA ARG A 288 -3.65 -0.75 -6.71
C ARG A 288 -2.86 -1.71 -7.57
N SER A 289 -3.13 -1.70 -8.88
CA SER A 289 -2.35 -2.47 -9.84
C SER A 289 -0.89 -2.03 -9.84
N VAL A 290 0.00 -3.04 -9.78
CA VAL A 290 1.45 -2.85 -9.83
C VAL A 290 1.94 -3.24 -11.21
N ASP A 291 2.53 -2.29 -11.93
CA ASP A 291 3.18 -2.59 -13.21
C ASP A 291 4.45 -3.41 -12.97
N ALA A 292 4.44 -4.68 -13.38
CA ALA A 292 5.60 -5.56 -13.30
C ALA A 292 6.61 -5.35 -14.45
N SER A 293 6.23 -4.59 -15.49
CA SER A 293 7.04 -4.43 -16.70
C SER A 293 8.47 -3.89 -16.45
N PRO A 294 8.73 -2.98 -15.48
CA PRO A 294 10.09 -2.54 -15.18
C PRO A 294 10.96 -3.67 -14.61
N ILE A 295 10.39 -4.55 -13.79
CA ILE A 295 11.13 -5.71 -13.21
C ILE A 295 11.47 -6.69 -14.32
N ASP A 296 10.51 -7.02 -15.17
CA ASP A 296 10.71 -7.96 -16.27
C ASP A 296 11.73 -7.45 -17.30
N LYS A 297 11.73 -6.14 -17.58
CA LYS A 297 12.75 -5.49 -18.44
C LYS A 297 14.13 -5.59 -17.79
N LEU A 298 14.24 -5.30 -16.49
CA LEU A 298 15.51 -5.38 -15.76
C LEU A 298 16.02 -6.84 -15.73
N ARG A 299 15.15 -7.80 -15.42
CA ARG A 299 15.46 -9.23 -15.44
C ARG A 299 16.01 -9.65 -16.79
N ARG A 300 15.29 -9.35 -17.87
CA ARG A 300 15.72 -9.67 -19.24
C ARG A 300 17.04 -9.00 -19.62
N ALA A 301 17.26 -7.75 -19.20
CA ALA A 301 18.52 -7.06 -19.43
C ALA A 301 19.70 -7.71 -18.71
N ILE A 302 19.49 -8.17 -17.47
CA ILE A 302 20.51 -8.90 -16.71
C ILE A 302 20.77 -10.28 -17.35
N GLU A 303 19.74 -11.03 -17.70
CA GLU A 303 19.86 -12.32 -18.38
C GLU A 303 20.70 -12.21 -19.66
N ILE A 304 20.41 -11.22 -20.52
CA ILE A 304 21.17 -10.98 -21.75
C ILE A 304 22.64 -10.64 -21.42
N ARG A 305 22.93 -9.78 -20.44
CA ARG A 305 24.29 -9.41 -20.05
C ARG A 305 25.06 -10.62 -19.53
N VAL A 306 24.44 -11.42 -18.67
CA VAL A 306 25.06 -12.63 -18.15
C VAL A 306 25.35 -13.63 -19.28
N ALA A 307 24.40 -13.87 -20.16
CA ALA A 307 24.60 -14.71 -21.33
C ALA A 307 25.78 -14.21 -22.21
N THR A 308 25.86 -12.91 -22.44
CA THR A 308 26.96 -12.29 -23.20
C THR A 308 28.32 -12.49 -22.53
N ILE A 309 28.40 -12.31 -21.21
CA ILE A 309 29.63 -12.54 -20.43
C ILE A 309 30.05 -14.01 -20.49
N VAL A 310 29.09 -14.93 -20.34
CA VAL A 310 29.35 -16.38 -20.43
C VAL A 310 29.88 -16.78 -21.79
N VAL A 311 29.24 -16.31 -22.88
CA VAL A 311 29.69 -16.57 -24.25
C VAL A 311 31.07 -15.98 -24.51
N GLY A 312 31.34 -14.74 -24.08
CA GLY A 312 32.65 -14.10 -24.17
C GLY A 312 33.74 -14.90 -23.47
N LEU A 313 33.45 -15.40 -22.26
CA LEU A 313 34.37 -16.18 -21.45
C LEU A 313 34.67 -17.56 -22.07
N LEU A 314 33.65 -18.23 -22.63
CA LEU A 314 33.80 -19.46 -23.40
C LEU A 314 34.71 -19.25 -24.60
N LEU A 315 34.53 -18.12 -25.31
CA LEU A 315 35.37 -17.80 -26.49
C LEU A 315 36.84 -17.55 -26.09
N VAL A 316 37.07 -16.82 -25.01
CA VAL A 316 38.43 -16.59 -24.46
C VAL A 316 39.10 -17.91 -24.09
N VAL A 317 38.40 -18.78 -23.33
CA VAL A 317 38.92 -20.08 -22.95
C VAL A 317 39.21 -20.93 -24.17
N TYR A 318 38.32 -20.94 -25.17
CA TYR A 318 38.56 -21.65 -26.44
C TYR A 318 39.81 -21.14 -27.16
N ILE A 319 40.00 -19.82 -27.27
CA ILE A 319 41.18 -19.22 -27.91
C ILE A 319 42.47 -19.63 -27.18
N VAL A 320 42.47 -19.51 -25.84
CA VAL A 320 43.61 -19.85 -25.00
C VAL A 320 43.93 -21.35 -25.11
N ALA A 321 42.91 -22.19 -25.00
CA ALA A 321 43.09 -23.65 -25.14
C ALA A 321 43.62 -24.03 -26.51
N ARG A 322 43.13 -23.39 -27.60
CA ARG A 322 43.64 -23.61 -28.95
C ARG A 322 45.09 -23.16 -29.11
N PHE A 323 45.43 -21.99 -28.56
CA PHE A 323 46.79 -21.45 -28.57
C PHE A 323 47.78 -22.41 -27.85
N ILE A 324 47.44 -22.82 -26.64
CA ILE A 324 48.26 -23.79 -25.88
C ILE A 324 48.40 -25.12 -26.65
N ALA A 325 47.30 -25.63 -27.20
CA ALA A 325 47.32 -26.87 -27.96
C ALA A 325 48.25 -26.81 -29.18
N LEU A 326 48.19 -25.69 -29.96
CA LEU A 326 49.04 -25.50 -31.12
C LEU A 326 50.51 -25.34 -30.72
N ARG A 327 50.81 -24.66 -29.61
CA ARG A 327 52.17 -24.50 -29.09
C ARG A 327 52.75 -25.82 -28.61
N THR A 328 51.95 -26.63 -27.89
CA THR A 328 52.35 -27.96 -27.41
C THR A 328 52.59 -28.96 -28.57
N GLU A 329 51.77 -28.89 -29.63
CA GLU A 329 51.94 -29.74 -30.83
C GLU A 329 53.24 -29.38 -31.59
N ARG A 330 53.57 -28.10 -31.74
CA ARG A 330 54.85 -27.67 -32.34
C ARG A 330 56.04 -28.15 -31.52
N PHE A 331 55.97 -27.97 -30.20
CA PHE A 331 57.01 -28.44 -29.30
C PHE A 331 57.20 -29.96 -29.36
N GLY A 332 56.11 -30.72 -29.34
CA GLY A 332 56.17 -32.18 -29.46
C GLY A 332 56.77 -32.63 -30.80
N ASN A 333 56.44 -31.98 -31.90
CA ASN A 333 56.99 -32.31 -33.22
C ASN A 333 58.48 -31.96 -33.31
N GLU A 334 58.90 -30.78 -32.81
CA GLU A 334 60.30 -30.41 -32.77
C GLU A 334 61.14 -31.34 -31.91
N LEU A 335 60.62 -31.81 -30.79
CA LEU A 335 61.26 -32.76 -29.90
C LEU A 335 61.39 -34.14 -30.54
N THR A 336 60.34 -34.61 -31.23
CA THR A 336 60.36 -35.90 -31.94
C THR A 336 61.33 -35.86 -33.10
N ASP A 337 61.32 -34.79 -33.90
CA ASP A 337 62.27 -34.59 -35.02
C ASP A 337 63.72 -34.46 -34.53
N GLY A 338 63.93 -33.74 -33.40
CA GLY A 338 65.25 -33.63 -32.76
C GLY A 338 65.81 -34.98 -32.29
N ILE A 339 64.96 -35.79 -31.62
CA ILE A 339 65.33 -37.12 -31.17
C ILE A 339 65.67 -38.03 -32.36
N SER A 340 64.85 -38.03 -33.42
CA SER A 340 65.08 -38.81 -34.63
C SER A 340 66.44 -38.44 -35.26
N ARG A 341 66.77 -37.16 -35.37
CA ARG A 341 68.06 -36.70 -35.93
C ARG A 341 69.26 -37.11 -35.10
N VAL A 342 69.16 -37.05 -33.79
CA VAL A 342 70.23 -37.53 -32.89
C VAL A 342 70.45 -39.01 -33.01
N MET A 343 69.35 -39.79 -33.15
CA MET A 343 69.45 -41.25 -33.29
C MET A 343 69.99 -41.73 -34.65
N GLU A 344 69.72 -40.95 -35.73
CA GLU A 344 70.12 -41.35 -37.10
C GLU A 344 71.52 -40.86 -37.52
N HIS A 345 71.97 -39.68 -36.97
CA HIS A 345 73.13 -39.00 -37.52
C HIS A 345 74.17 -38.57 -36.48
N ASP A 346 74.02 -38.88 -35.20
CA ASP A 346 74.92 -38.46 -34.10
C ASP A 346 75.29 -36.96 -34.07
N GLU A 347 74.37 -36.09 -34.54
CA GLU A 347 74.56 -34.64 -34.59
C GLU A 347 73.92 -33.95 -33.39
N ALA A 348 74.63 -32.92 -32.83
CA ALA A 348 74.11 -32.09 -31.75
C ALA A 348 73.00 -31.19 -32.26
N VAL A 349 71.73 -31.51 -31.93
CA VAL A 349 70.56 -30.75 -32.32
C VAL A 349 70.36 -29.54 -31.40
N LYS A 350 70.32 -28.34 -31.97
CA LYS A 350 69.93 -27.12 -31.25
C LYS A 350 68.40 -26.95 -31.40
N PHE A 351 67.68 -26.98 -30.28
CA PHE A 351 66.23 -26.68 -30.25
C PHE A 351 66.04 -25.16 -30.33
N SER A 352 65.11 -24.70 -31.17
CA SER A 352 64.80 -23.28 -31.40
C SER A 352 63.85 -22.69 -30.32
N TRP A 353 64.03 -23.10 -29.08
CA TRP A 353 63.17 -22.60 -28.01
C TRP A 353 63.66 -21.22 -27.57
N ALA A 354 62.82 -20.23 -27.74
CA ALA A 354 63.05 -18.96 -27.10
C ALA A 354 63.07 -19.18 -25.56
N ARG A 355 64.15 -18.79 -24.92
CA ARG A 355 64.25 -18.79 -23.46
C ARG A 355 63.17 -17.91 -22.88
N PRO A 356 62.54 -18.28 -21.75
CA PRO A 356 61.53 -17.45 -21.11
C PRO A 356 62.05 -16.14 -20.54
N GLU A 357 63.29 -15.77 -20.77
CA GLU A 357 63.93 -14.56 -20.26
C GLU A 357 63.73 -13.29 -21.16
N GLU A 358 62.98 -13.43 -22.27
CA GLU A 358 62.68 -12.31 -23.17
C GLU A 358 61.16 -12.00 -23.27
N LEU A 359 60.39 -12.22 -22.20
CA LEU A 359 59.02 -11.72 -22.09
C LEU A 359 58.89 -10.75 -20.94
#